data_a051f83590d262b768ef3fe5f513757c
#
_entry.id   a051f83590d262b768ef3fe5f513757c
#
_cell.length_a   1.000
_cell.length_b   1.000
_cell.length_c   1.000
_cell.angle_alpha   90.00
_cell.angle_beta   90.00
_cell.angle_gamma   90.00
#
_symmetry.space_group_name_H-M   'P 1'
#
loop_
_entity.id
_entity.type
_entity.pdbx_description
1 polymer ?
#
loop_
_entity_poly.entity_id
_entity_poly.type
_entity_poly.pdbx_seq_one_letter_code
_entity_poly.pdbx_strand_id
1 'polypeptide(L)'
;MDWTVVTYLAYLAIAVPLTVWVGRTLLTHGTVFLADVFGDRNDLAQAVNRLLLVGFYLLNLGFVLLYLRSTSTVDDLEGLIESLSVKIGVVMLVVGTIHLGNVLVFNSIRRKHLLPRPMPVPPPGYYAPPFPAPAPRR
;
A
#
# COMPACT_ATOMS: atom_id res chain seq x y z
N MET A 1 -20.42 -32.23 14.62
CA MET A 1 -19.56 -31.05 14.52
C MET A 1 -19.70 -30.55 13.08
N ASP A 2 -20.21 -29.34 12.89
CA ASP A 2 -20.46 -28.86 11.55
C ASP A 2 -19.14 -28.39 10.92
N TRP A 3 -18.54 -29.22 10.11
CA TRP A 3 -17.27 -28.96 9.43
C TRP A 3 -17.28 -27.65 8.65
N THR A 4 -18.44 -27.26 8.11
CA THR A 4 -18.62 -25.97 7.43
C THR A 4 -18.39 -24.78 8.37
N VAL A 5 -18.89 -24.84 9.61
CA VAL A 5 -18.68 -23.80 10.63
C VAL A 5 -17.21 -23.75 11.06
N VAL A 6 -16.59 -24.93 11.23
CA VAL A 6 -15.14 -25.00 11.52
C VAL A 6 -14.31 -24.37 10.42
N THR A 7 -14.65 -24.63 9.15
CA THR A 7 -14.00 -24.00 8.00
C THR A 7 -14.11 -22.48 8.03
N TYR A 8 -15.27 -21.93 8.33
CA TYR A 8 -15.47 -20.47 8.43
C TYR A 8 -14.65 -19.85 9.55
N LEU A 9 -14.65 -20.48 10.72
CA LEU A 9 -13.88 -19.99 11.87
C LEU A 9 -12.36 -20.07 11.60
N ALA A 10 -11.89 -21.18 11.04
CA ALA A 10 -10.48 -21.35 10.69
C ALA A 10 -10.05 -20.34 9.60
N TYR A 11 -10.88 -20.14 8.58
CA TYR A 11 -10.63 -19.12 7.54
C TYR A 11 -10.50 -17.72 8.14
N LEU A 12 -11.44 -17.30 8.99
CA LEU A 12 -11.38 -15.98 9.63
C LEU A 12 -10.18 -15.86 10.57
N ALA A 13 -9.87 -16.92 11.33
CA ALA A 13 -8.73 -16.94 12.26
C ALA A 13 -7.38 -16.80 11.56
N ILE A 14 -7.29 -17.11 10.27
CA ILE A 14 -6.09 -16.95 9.46
C ILE A 14 -6.14 -15.64 8.65
N ALA A 15 -7.25 -15.36 7.96
CA ALA A 15 -7.37 -14.22 7.06
C ALA A 15 -7.32 -12.87 7.79
N VAL A 16 -7.95 -12.75 8.96
CA VAL A 16 -7.98 -11.50 9.72
C VAL A 16 -6.60 -11.13 10.28
N PRO A 17 -5.88 -12.02 11.00
CA PRO A 17 -4.52 -11.69 11.47
C PRO A 17 -3.55 -11.40 10.32
N LEU A 18 -3.66 -12.13 9.20
CA LEU A 18 -2.84 -11.87 8.01
C LEU A 18 -3.08 -10.46 7.47
N THR A 19 -4.34 -10.07 7.30
CA THR A 19 -4.70 -8.71 6.84
C THR A 19 -4.21 -7.64 7.80
N VAL A 20 -4.34 -7.85 9.11
CA VAL A 20 -3.85 -6.91 10.14
C VAL A 20 -2.34 -6.80 10.10
N TRP A 21 -1.62 -7.92 9.95
CA TRP A 21 -0.16 -7.93 9.86
C TRP A 21 0.34 -7.15 8.65
N VAL A 22 -0.23 -7.40 7.46
CA VAL A 22 0.12 -6.67 6.23
C VAL A 22 -0.22 -5.18 6.37
N GLY A 23 -1.39 -4.83 6.91
CA GLY A 23 -1.78 -3.45 7.14
C GLY A 23 -0.84 -2.71 8.11
N ARG A 24 -0.39 -3.37 9.18
CA ARG A 24 0.61 -2.79 10.10
C ARG A 24 1.95 -2.55 9.42
N THR A 25 2.39 -3.51 8.61
CA THR A 25 3.62 -3.38 7.83
C THR A 25 3.51 -2.19 6.86
N LEU A 26 2.37 -2.03 6.21
CA LEU A 26 2.10 -0.89 5.32
C LEU A 26 2.11 0.44 6.09
N LEU A 27 1.51 0.50 7.28
CA LEU A 27 1.52 1.70 8.12
C LEU A 27 2.94 2.11 8.51
N THR A 28 3.75 1.16 8.96
CA THR A 28 5.11 1.41 9.46
C THR A 28 6.04 1.90 8.36
N HIS A 29 6.00 1.28 7.18
CA HIS A 29 6.91 1.61 6.09
C HIS A 29 6.34 2.69 5.16
N GLY A 30 5.02 2.83 5.07
CA GLY A 30 4.36 3.83 4.24
C GLY A 30 4.65 5.27 4.67
N THR A 31 4.82 5.54 5.95
CA THR A 31 5.17 6.87 6.48
C THR A 31 6.52 7.36 5.95
N VAL A 32 7.51 6.47 5.84
CA VAL A 32 8.84 6.81 5.32
C VAL A 32 8.76 7.25 3.86
N PHE A 33 8.00 6.52 3.03
CA PHE A 33 7.81 6.88 1.62
C PHE A 33 7.06 8.19 1.44
N LEU A 34 6.03 8.42 2.25
CA LEU A 34 5.22 9.62 2.16
C LEU A 34 5.96 10.86 2.70
N ALA A 35 6.77 10.72 3.74
CA ALA A 35 7.62 11.79 4.22
C ALA A 35 8.59 12.28 3.13
N ASP A 36 9.15 11.38 2.34
CA ASP A 36 10.05 11.69 1.22
C ASP A 36 9.32 12.47 0.09
N VAL A 37 8.02 12.20 -0.09
CA VAL A 37 7.19 12.86 -1.12
C VAL A 37 6.70 14.25 -0.68
N PHE A 38 6.26 14.36 0.57
CA PHE A 38 5.63 15.57 1.10
C PHE A 38 6.64 16.53 1.77
N GLY A 39 7.92 16.13 1.91
CA GLY A 39 8.98 16.93 2.51
C GLY A 39 8.62 17.36 3.93
N ASP A 40 8.65 18.68 4.20
CA ASP A 40 8.40 19.24 5.53
C ASP A 40 6.95 19.10 6.04
N ARG A 41 6.02 18.58 5.20
CA ARG A 41 4.61 18.41 5.56
C ARG A 41 4.34 17.02 6.17
N ASN A 42 4.98 16.70 7.26
CA ASN A 42 4.83 15.42 7.95
C ASN A 42 3.38 15.12 8.37
N ASP A 43 2.60 16.13 8.74
CA ASP A 43 1.19 15.97 9.14
C ASP A 43 0.34 15.46 7.98
N LEU A 44 0.57 16.00 6.77
CA LEU A 44 -0.13 15.58 5.58
C LEU A 44 0.27 14.13 5.18
N ALA A 45 1.55 13.80 5.26
CA ALA A 45 2.05 12.46 5.00
C ALA A 45 1.40 11.42 5.93
N GLN A 46 1.29 11.74 7.22
CA GLN A 46 0.64 10.86 8.20
C GLN A 46 -0.87 10.73 7.94
N ALA A 47 -1.56 11.82 7.61
CA ALA A 47 -2.99 11.79 7.31
C ALA A 47 -3.29 10.93 6.09
N VAL A 48 -2.53 11.09 5.01
CA VAL A 48 -2.66 10.28 3.78
C VAL A 48 -2.36 8.81 4.07
N ASN A 49 -1.31 8.51 4.84
CA ASN A 49 -0.97 7.14 5.19
C ASN A 49 -2.07 6.44 6.00
N ARG A 50 -2.69 7.15 6.96
CA ARG A 50 -3.83 6.62 7.72
C ARG A 50 -5.05 6.38 6.84
N LEU A 51 -5.35 7.28 5.91
CA LEU A 51 -6.46 7.13 4.98
C LEU A 51 -6.27 5.92 4.06
N LEU A 52 -5.06 5.74 3.55
CA LEU A 52 -4.69 4.56 2.74
C LEU A 52 -4.82 3.26 3.54
N LEU A 53 -4.42 3.27 4.82
CA LEU A 53 -4.56 2.12 5.71
C LEU A 53 -6.03 1.76 5.93
N VAL A 54 -6.89 2.75 6.19
CA VAL A 54 -8.33 2.53 6.34
C VAL A 54 -8.92 1.94 5.06
N GLY A 55 -8.58 2.50 3.91
CA GLY A 55 -9.01 1.97 2.61
C GLY A 55 -8.54 0.52 2.38
N PHE A 56 -7.28 0.23 2.74
CA PHE A 56 -6.73 -1.12 2.68
C PHE A 56 -7.53 -2.10 3.55
N TYR A 57 -7.83 -1.74 4.80
CA TYR A 57 -8.61 -2.63 5.69
C TYR A 57 -10.04 -2.81 5.20
N LEU A 58 -10.73 -1.75 4.78
CA LEU A 58 -12.09 -1.83 4.26
C LEU A 58 -12.18 -2.75 3.05
N LEU A 59 -11.25 -2.60 2.11
CA LEU A 59 -11.23 -3.39 0.89
C LEU A 59 -10.92 -4.86 1.19
N ASN A 60 -9.90 -5.14 1.98
CA ASN A 60 -9.53 -6.51 2.32
C ASN A 60 -10.56 -7.20 3.21
N LEU A 61 -11.09 -6.51 4.24
CA LEU A 61 -12.13 -7.06 5.10
C LEU A 61 -13.41 -7.32 4.30
N GLY A 62 -13.80 -6.40 3.43
CA GLY A 62 -14.92 -6.59 2.50
C GLY A 62 -14.73 -7.84 1.64
N PHE A 63 -13.54 -8.03 1.07
CA PHE A 63 -13.22 -9.21 0.29
C PHE A 63 -13.26 -10.50 1.13
N VAL A 64 -12.68 -10.49 2.35
CA VAL A 64 -12.71 -11.63 3.27
C VAL A 64 -14.15 -12.05 3.59
N LEU A 65 -15.03 -11.07 3.84
CA LEU A 65 -16.44 -11.33 4.13
C LEU A 65 -17.21 -11.86 2.91
N LEU A 66 -16.98 -11.30 1.73
CA LEU A 66 -17.60 -11.77 0.50
C LEU A 66 -17.18 -13.21 0.15
N TYR A 67 -15.93 -13.53 0.43
CA TYR A 67 -15.37 -14.85 0.13
C TYR A 67 -15.57 -15.88 1.24
N LEU A 68 -16.15 -15.46 2.37
CA LEU A 68 -16.46 -16.33 3.49
C LEU A 68 -17.45 -17.45 3.09
N ARG A 69 -18.47 -17.09 2.29
CA ARG A 69 -19.52 -18.01 1.89
C ARG A 69 -18.98 -19.14 1.03
N SER A 70 -19.12 -20.37 1.49
CA SER A 70 -18.86 -21.57 0.70
C SER A 70 -20.12 -21.98 -0.05
N THR A 71 -19.96 -22.37 -1.31
CA THR A 71 -21.05 -22.92 -2.11
C THR A 71 -21.17 -24.45 -1.96
N SER A 72 -20.17 -25.10 -1.39
CA SER A 72 -20.11 -26.53 -1.10
C SER A 72 -20.25 -26.83 0.37
N THR A 73 -20.99 -27.87 0.72
CA THR A 73 -21.00 -28.45 2.07
C THR A 73 -19.65 -29.14 2.32
N VAL A 74 -19.08 -28.92 3.49
CA VAL A 74 -17.84 -29.57 3.91
C VAL A 74 -18.24 -30.67 4.88
N ASP A 75 -18.09 -31.92 4.46
CA ASP A 75 -18.59 -33.09 5.20
C ASP A 75 -17.48 -33.82 5.96
N ASP A 76 -16.21 -33.59 5.58
CA ASP A 76 -15.04 -34.25 6.15
C ASP A 76 -13.82 -33.34 6.30
N LEU A 77 -12.76 -33.88 6.89
CA LEU A 77 -11.50 -33.16 7.13
C LEU A 77 -10.77 -32.84 5.81
N GLU A 78 -10.86 -33.70 4.81
CA GLU A 78 -10.21 -33.48 3.52
C GLU A 78 -10.84 -32.30 2.80
N GLY A 79 -12.17 -32.25 2.72
CA GLY A 79 -12.92 -31.13 2.16
C GLY A 79 -12.69 -29.83 2.92
N LEU A 80 -12.48 -29.88 4.24
CA LEU A 80 -12.11 -28.73 5.05
C LEU A 80 -10.75 -28.17 4.61
N ILE A 81 -9.74 -29.02 4.51
CA ILE A 81 -8.37 -28.61 4.12
C ILE A 81 -8.37 -28.05 2.71
N GLU A 82 -9.05 -28.67 1.76
CA GLU A 82 -9.15 -28.21 0.37
C GLU A 82 -9.83 -26.85 0.28
N SER A 83 -11.02 -26.72 0.88
CA SER A 83 -11.78 -25.45 0.90
C SER A 83 -10.99 -24.32 1.56
N LEU A 84 -10.31 -24.61 2.66
CA LEU A 84 -9.51 -23.64 3.39
C LEU A 84 -8.28 -23.19 2.58
N SER A 85 -7.60 -24.13 1.93
CA SER A 85 -6.42 -23.86 1.10
C SER A 85 -6.75 -22.92 -0.06
N VAL A 86 -7.85 -23.19 -0.76
CA VAL A 86 -8.31 -22.33 -1.87
C VAL A 86 -8.67 -20.95 -1.35
N LYS A 87 -9.44 -20.86 -0.27
CA LYS A 87 -9.89 -19.58 0.30
C LYS A 87 -8.71 -18.73 0.75
N ILE A 88 -7.80 -19.30 1.52
CA ILE A 88 -6.61 -18.60 2.01
C ILE A 88 -5.69 -18.21 0.85
N GLY A 89 -5.49 -19.11 -0.11
CA GLY A 89 -4.68 -18.82 -1.30
C GLY A 89 -5.20 -17.61 -2.08
N VAL A 90 -6.50 -17.55 -2.33
CA VAL A 90 -7.10 -16.40 -3.02
C VAL A 90 -6.97 -15.12 -2.20
N VAL A 91 -7.24 -15.17 -0.89
CA VAL A 91 -7.05 -13.99 0.00
C VAL A 91 -5.61 -13.51 -0.03
N MET A 92 -4.64 -14.40 0.06
CA MET A 92 -3.21 -14.03 0.00
C MET A 92 -2.85 -13.37 -1.33
N LEU A 93 -3.35 -13.89 -2.46
CA LEU A 93 -3.11 -13.30 -3.77
C LEU A 93 -3.73 -11.90 -3.89
N VAL A 94 -4.95 -11.72 -3.41
CA VAL A 94 -5.64 -10.41 -3.43
C VAL A 94 -4.93 -9.41 -2.54
N VAL A 95 -4.63 -9.78 -1.28
CA VAL A 95 -3.90 -8.92 -0.33
C VAL A 95 -2.52 -8.57 -0.88
N GLY A 96 -1.80 -9.54 -1.42
CA GLY A 96 -0.49 -9.35 -2.04
C GLY A 96 -0.54 -8.40 -3.26
N THR A 97 -1.53 -8.56 -4.12
CA THR A 97 -1.72 -7.71 -5.30
C THR A 97 -2.03 -6.26 -4.90
N ILE A 98 -2.92 -6.06 -3.93
CA ILE A 98 -3.24 -4.74 -3.40
C ILE A 98 -2.03 -4.10 -2.74
N HIS A 99 -1.28 -4.88 -1.94
CA HIS A 99 -0.06 -4.40 -1.30
C HIS A 99 0.99 -3.98 -2.34
N LEU A 100 1.23 -4.81 -3.34
CA LEU A 100 2.15 -4.48 -4.43
C LEU A 100 1.68 -3.25 -5.20
N GLY A 101 0.38 -3.13 -5.49
CA GLY A 101 -0.21 -1.94 -6.11
C GLY A 101 0.06 -0.67 -5.32
N ASN A 102 -0.11 -0.70 -4.00
CA ASN A 102 0.21 0.43 -3.12
C ASN A 102 1.69 0.82 -3.20
N VAL A 103 2.61 -0.15 -3.17
CA VAL A 103 4.05 0.11 -3.32
C VAL A 103 4.38 0.76 -4.66
N LEU A 104 3.76 0.28 -5.75
CA LEU A 104 3.96 0.85 -7.09
C LEU A 104 3.41 2.27 -7.20
N VAL A 105 2.26 2.55 -6.61
CA VAL A 105 1.66 3.90 -6.56
C VAL A 105 2.60 4.86 -5.81
N PHE A 106 3.09 4.49 -4.63
CA PHE A 106 4.03 5.31 -3.86
C PHE A 106 5.33 5.57 -4.62
N ASN A 107 5.89 4.54 -5.26
CA ASN A 107 7.09 4.69 -6.06
C ASN A 107 6.87 5.62 -7.28
N SER A 108 5.69 5.56 -7.91
CA SER A 108 5.33 6.42 -9.03
C SER A 108 5.19 7.88 -8.60
N ILE A 109 4.59 8.14 -7.44
CA ILE A 109 4.47 9.49 -6.87
C ILE A 109 5.85 10.05 -6.54
N ARG A 110 6.70 9.25 -5.89
CA ARG A 110 8.09 9.64 -5.57
C ARG A 110 8.87 10.04 -6.81
N ARG A 111 8.79 9.24 -7.88
CA ARG A 111 9.49 9.53 -9.14
C ARG A 111 9.08 10.86 -9.75
N LYS A 112 7.79 11.21 -9.72
CA LYS A 112 7.29 12.48 -10.26
C LYS A 112 7.81 13.70 -9.51
N HIS A 113 8.02 13.59 -8.20
CA HIS A 113 8.54 14.68 -7.36
C HIS A 113 10.06 14.86 -7.46
N LEU A 114 10.80 13.82 -7.88
CA LEU A 114 12.26 13.87 -8.05
C LEU A 114 12.69 14.36 -9.44
N LEU A 115 11.74 14.52 -10.37
CA LEU A 115 12.06 15.11 -11.68
C LEU A 115 12.38 16.60 -11.49
N PRO A 116 13.54 17.08 -11.96
CA PRO A 116 13.86 18.50 -11.93
C PRO A 116 12.73 19.28 -12.61
N ARG A 117 12.19 20.30 -11.93
CA ARG A 117 11.28 21.22 -12.59
C ARG A 117 12.02 21.83 -13.76
N PRO A 118 11.44 21.85 -14.98
CA PRO A 118 12.03 22.57 -16.08
C PRO A 118 12.30 24.00 -15.61
N MET A 119 13.56 24.43 -15.68
CA MET A 119 13.87 25.83 -15.40
C MET A 119 13.04 26.69 -16.36
N PRO A 120 12.39 27.77 -15.86
CA PRO A 120 11.71 28.71 -16.74
C PRO A 120 12.69 29.15 -17.83
N VAL A 121 12.32 28.94 -19.07
CA VAL A 121 13.12 29.42 -20.20
C VAL A 121 13.15 30.94 -20.06
N PRO A 122 14.33 31.58 -19.92
CA PRO A 122 14.40 33.03 -19.84
C PRO A 122 13.79 33.61 -21.12
N PRO A 123 13.09 34.75 -21.02
CA PRO A 123 12.50 35.40 -22.20
C PRO A 123 13.58 35.75 -23.24
N PRO A 124 13.23 35.74 -24.53
CA PRO A 124 14.17 36.11 -25.57
C PRO A 124 14.78 37.49 -25.26
N GLY A 125 16.12 37.60 -25.23
CA GLY A 125 16.81 38.83 -24.88
C GLY A 125 17.31 38.96 -23.43
N TYR A 126 17.05 37.98 -22.56
CA TYR A 126 17.64 37.94 -21.23
C TYR A 126 19.10 37.48 -21.31
N TYR A 127 20.02 38.43 -21.21
CA TYR A 127 21.45 38.14 -21.02
C TYR A 127 21.70 38.07 -19.49
N ALA A 128 22.14 36.94 -18.97
CA ALA A 128 22.59 36.86 -17.59
C ALA A 128 23.76 37.84 -17.39
N PRO A 129 23.75 38.69 -16.35
CA PRO A 129 24.87 39.55 -16.09
C PRO A 129 26.14 38.70 -15.88
N PRO A 130 27.30 39.15 -16.42
CA PRO A 130 28.55 38.42 -16.21
C PRO A 130 28.83 38.35 -14.71
N PHE A 131 29.30 37.16 -14.25
CA PHE A 131 29.68 36.97 -12.86
C PHE A 131 30.62 38.10 -12.42
N PRO A 132 30.42 38.71 -11.23
CA PRO A 132 31.35 39.69 -10.73
C PRO A 132 32.75 39.06 -10.64
N ALA A 133 33.73 39.76 -11.17
CA ALA A 133 35.11 39.31 -11.12
C ALA A 133 35.53 39.08 -9.67
N PRO A 134 36.26 37.98 -9.35
CA PRO A 134 36.76 37.75 -8.00
C PRO A 134 37.56 38.93 -7.52
N ALA A 135 37.27 39.40 -6.29
CA ALA A 135 37.97 40.49 -5.68
C ALA A 135 39.49 40.21 -5.59
N PRO A 136 40.36 41.16 -5.88
CA PRO A 136 41.79 40.95 -5.76
C PRO A 136 42.16 40.59 -4.32
N ARG A 137 42.85 39.48 -4.15
CA ARG A 137 43.41 39.05 -2.87
C ARG A 137 44.48 40.07 -2.46
N ARG A 138 44.28 40.74 -1.32
CA ARG A 138 45.33 41.51 -0.62
C ARG A 138 46.16 40.57 0.23
#